data_2957bcf09aa4995c5e821bed70f23369
#
_entry.id   2957bcf09aa4995c5e821bed70f23369
#
_cell.length_a   1.000
_cell.length_b   1.000
_cell.length_c   1.000
_cell.angle_alpha   90.00
_cell.angle_beta   90.00
_cell.angle_gamma   90.00
#
_symmetry.space_group_name_H-M   'P 1'
#
loop_
_entity.id
_entity.type
_entity.pdbx_description
1 polymer ?
#
loop_
_entity_poly.entity_id
_entity_poly.type
_entity_poly.pdbx_seq_one_letter_code
_entity_poly.pdbx_strand_id
1 'polypeptide(L)'
;MNIYNDFKNQIFEIFLKVTKDNNKSLDDLHTLKEKFTVELPREESHGDISTNICLVLSKIVGFKPKELAILMKSNLEKLDCFDGISIEGPGFININLENSFWHEQILKILKLKSKFGRSEIFLNNNINVEFVSANPTGPLHVGHVRGAVIGDVLSNILKMVGYNVTKEYYINDAGNQIDVLAGSVYIRYEELITKNKAEIPDGYYPGEYLIQLAKSLYDVYGDSLLNGDKFKSLELIKKFSIEYLLNQIREDLKKLNIEMDRYSSEKKLVEDLSVEKTIQELDKKGLIYIGV
;
A
#
# COMPACT_ATOMS: atom_id res chain seq x y z
N MET A 1 -16.26 9.04 -2.74
CA MET A 1 -16.97 9.84 -3.75
C MET A 1 -16.26 9.66 -5.08
N ASN A 2 -16.91 9.12 -6.07
CA ASN A 2 -16.36 8.90 -7.41
C ASN A 2 -17.32 9.55 -8.42
N ILE A 3 -16.96 10.72 -8.93
CA ILE A 3 -17.77 11.53 -9.84
C ILE A 3 -18.25 10.69 -11.05
N TYR A 4 -17.33 9.89 -11.63
CA TYR A 4 -17.70 9.04 -12.78
C TYR A 4 -18.71 7.96 -12.42
N ASN A 5 -18.65 7.42 -11.21
CA ASN A 5 -19.65 6.45 -10.75
C ASN A 5 -21.02 7.09 -10.48
N ASP A 6 -21.01 8.33 -9.98
CA ASP A 6 -22.24 9.08 -9.77
C ASP A 6 -22.92 9.39 -11.12
N PHE A 7 -22.15 9.83 -12.12
CA PHE A 7 -22.65 10.01 -13.48
C PHE A 7 -23.03 8.68 -14.16
N LYS A 8 -22.29 7.61 -13.90
CA LYS A 8 -22.65 6.26 -14.41
C LYS A 8 -24.05 5.85 -13.93
N ASN A 9 -24.36 6.14 -12.67
CA ASN A 9 -25.70 5.89 -12.12
C ASN A 9 -26.77 6.74 -12.83
N GLN A 10 -26.55 8.04 -12.96
CA GLN A 10 -27.52 8.94 -13.61
C GLN A 10 -27.73 8.59 -15.09
N ILE A 11 -26.65 8.32 -15.83
CA ILE A 11 -26.73 7.93 -17.24
C ILE A 11 -27.50 6.61 -17.40
N PHE A 12 -27.25 5.65 -16.48
CA PHE A 12 -27.96 4.37 -16.51
C PHE A 12 -29.44 4.51 -16.20
N GLU A 13 -29.85 5.35 -15.25
CA GLU A 13 -31.26 5.65 -14.98
C GLU A 13 -31.95 6.27 -16.21
N ILE A 14 -31.29 7.18 -16.91
CA ILE A 14 -31.81 7.74 -18.16
C ILE A 14 -31.91 6.67 -19.23
N PHE A 15 -30.93 5.79 -19.36
CA PHE A 15 -30.98 4.66 -20.29
C PHE A 15 -32.21 3.78 -20.01
N LEU A 16 -32.45 3.41 -18.77
CA LEU A 16 -33.64 2.62 -18.40
C LEU A 16 -34.95 3.33 -18.74
N LYS A 17 -35.03 4.65 -18.50
CA LYS A 17 -36.21 5.47 -18.84
C LYS A 17 -36.43 5.52 -20.33
N VAL A 18 -35.40 5.75 -21.12
CA VAL A 18 -35.48 5.87 -22.60
C VAL A 18 -35.84 4.54 -23.26
N THR A 19 -35.44 3.43 -22.65
CA THR A 19 -35.65 2.09 -23.22
C THR A 19 -36.82 1.33 -22.62
N LYS A 20 -37.62 1.94 -21.72
CA LYS A 20 -38.69 1.29 -20.95
C LYS A 20 -39.70 0.59 -21.82
N ASP A 21 -40.12 1.20 -22.94
CA ASP A 21 -41.12 0.64 -23.81
C ASP A 21 -40.62 -0.50 -24.71
N ASN A 22 -39.29 -0.64 -24.84
CA ASN A 22 -38.63 -1.68 -25.62
C ASN A 22 -37.99 -2.76 -24.74
N ASN A 23 -38.18 -2.71 -23.44
CA ASN A 23 -37.61 -3.66 -22.49
C ASN A 23 -38.34 -5.01 -22.56
N LYS A 24 -37.74 -5.93 -23.28
CA LYS A 24 -37.81 -7.36 -22.94
C LYS A 24 -37.14 -7.47 -21.57
N SER A 25 -37.84 -8.02 -20.58
CA SER A 25 -37.41 -8.17 -19.19
C SER A 25 -35.87 -8.10 -19.00
N LEU A 26 -35.38 -6.98 -18.45
CA LEU A 26 -33.95 -6.82 -18.12
C LEU A 26 -33.73 -7.51 -16.79
N ASP A 27 -33.56 -8.82 -16.83
CA ASP A 27 -33.54 -9.70 -15.64
C ASP A 27 -32.33 -9.46 -14.70
N ASP A 28 -31.30 -8.72 -15.18
CA ASP A 28 -30.13 -8.39 -14.38
C ASP A 28 -29.60 -6.97 -14.68
N LEU A 29 -30.24 -5.98 -14.07
CA LEU A 29 -29.83 -4.57 -14.16
C LEU A 29 -28.42 -4.30 -13.67
N HIS A 30 -27.97 -5.04 -12.65
CA HIS A 30 -26.62 -4.89 -12.10
C HIS A 30 -25.57 -5.29 -13.13
N THR A 31 -25.73 -6.46 -13.74
CA THR A 31 -24.80 -6.95 -14.78
C THR A 31 -24.76 -6.03 -16.00
N LEU A 32 -25.87 -5.38 -16.37
CA LEU A 32 -25.87 -4.41 -17.47
C LEU A 32 -25.08 -3.16 -17.15
N LYS A 33 -25.18 -2.67 -15.92
CA LYS A 33 -24.43 -1.51 -15.44
C LYS A 33 -22.92 -1.72 -15.46
N GLU A 34 -22.44 -2.93 -15.23
CA GLU A 34 -21.01 -3.25 -15.27
C GLU A 34 -20.43 -3.35 -16.69
N LYS A 35 -21.29 -3.47 -17.73
CA LYS A 35 -20.83 -3.64 -19.11
C LYS A 35 -20.33 -2.37 -19.79
N PHE A 36 -20.78 -1.19 -19.36
CA PHE A 36 -20.36 0.08 -19.98
C PHE A 36 -19.49 0.92 -19.06
N THR A 37 -18.78 1.88 -19.65
CA THR A 37 -17.88 2.78 -18.92
C THR A 37 -18.40 4.21 -18.95
N VAL A 38 -18.04 4.96 -17.90
CA VAL A 38 -18.10 6.41 -17.82
C VAL A 38 -16.76 6.87 -17.31
N GLU A 39 -16.02 7.60 -18.13
CA GLU A 39 -14.62 7.91 -17.88
C GLU A 39 -14.21 9.27 -18.46
N LEU A 40 -13.03 9.75 -18.10
CA LEU A 40 -12.42 10.92 -18.72
C LEU A 40 -12.13 10.62 -20.21
N PRO A 41 -12.55 11.47 -21.15
CA PRO A 41 -12.19 11.32 -22.55
C PRO A 41 -10.67 11.33 -22.75
N ARG A 42 -10.19 10.67 -23.82
CA ARG A 42 -8.76 10.69 -24.18
C ARG A 42 -8.31 12.03 -24.72
N GLU A 43 -9.19 12.76 -25.37
CA GLU A 43 -8.92 14.07 -25.97
C GLU A 43 -9.74 15.13 -25.24
N GLU A 44 -9.12 16.23 -24.85
CA GLU A 44 -9.78 17.34 -24.14
C GLU A 44 -10.95 17.95 -24.93
N SER A 45 -10.87 17.90 -26.27
CA SER A 45 -11.93 18.36 -27.17
C SER A 45 -13.26 17.61 -27.03
N HIS A 46 -13.22 16.43 -26.39
CA HIS A 46 -14.39 15.59 -26.15
C HIS A 46 -15.08 15.88 -24.80
N GLY A 47 -14.69 16.95 -24.11
CA GLY A 47 -15.33 17.40 -22.87
C GLY A 47 -14.80 16.69 -21.61
N ASP A 48 -15.63 16.65 -20.56
CA ASP A 48 -15.26 16.18 -19.22
C ASP A 48 -15.56 14.70 -18.99
N ILE A 49 -16.58 14.17 -19.70
CA ILE A 49 -17.07 12.81 -19.51
C ILE A 49 -17.35 12.16 -20.88
N SER A 50 -16.93 10.90 -21.03
CA SER A 50 -17.28 10.06 -22.16
C SER A 50 -17.94 8.76 -21.70
N THR A 51 -18.93 8.27 -22.44
CA THR A 51 -19.56 6.98 -22.19
C THR A 51 -19.84 6.20 -23.47
N ASN A 52 -19.64 4.89 -23.39
CA ASN A 52 -19.89 3.92 -24.45
C ASN A 52 -21.23 3.17 -24.28
N ILE A 53 -22.13 3.64 -23.40
CA ILE A 53 -23.38 2.95 -23.05
C ILE A 53 -24.20 2.54 -24.27
N CYS A 54 -24.34 3.45 -25.26
CA CYS A 54 -25.12 3.16 -26.46
C CYS A 54 -24.48 2.12 -27.36
N LEU A 55 -23.15 2.06 -27.42
CA LEU A 55 -22.43 1.03 -28.18
C LEU A 55 -22.63 -0.37 -27.58
N VAL A 56 -22.53 -0.44 -26.25
CA VAL A 56 -22.52 -1.72 -25.53
C VAL A 56 -23.93 -2.27 -25.35
N LEU A 57 -24.91 -1.42 -25.01
CA LEU A 57 -26.22 -1.88 -24.60
C LEU A 57 -27.29 -1.81 -25.71
N SER A 58 -27.05 -1.12 -26.84
CA SER A 58 -28.03 -0.95 -27.91
C SER A 58 -28.62 -2.25 -28.47
N LYS A 59 -27.77 -3.27 -28.64
CA LYS A 59 -28.21 -4.60 -29.13
C LYS A 59 -29.17 -5.30 -28.18
N ILE A 60 -29.00 -5.09 -26.88
CA ILE A 60 -29.83 -5.72 -25.83
C ILE A 60 -31.25 -5.16 -25.87
N VAL A 61 -31.36 -3.86 -26.13
CA VAL A 61 -32.65 -3.15 -26.18
C VAL A 61 -33.24 -2.99 -27.61
N GLY A 62 -32.56 -3.56 -28.62
CA GLY A 62 -33.10 -3.57 -30.00
C GLY A 62 -32.94 -2.26 -30.76
N PHE A 63 -32.04 -1.37 -30.38
CA PHE A 63 -31.75 -0.11 -31.06
C PHE A 63 -30.45 -0.21 -31.88
N LYS A 64 -30.31 0.68 -32.87
CA LYS A 64 -29.00 0.98 -33.42
C LYS A 64 -28.24 1.93 -32.46
N PRO A 65 -26.94 1.80 -32.29
CA PRO A 65 -26.19 2.61 -31.32
C PRO A 65 -26.38 4.11 -31.49
N LYS A 66 -26.36 4.61 -32.73
CA LYS A 66 -26.51 6.03 -33.02
C LYS A 66 -27.94 6.55 -32.76
N GLU A 67 -28.98 5.74 -33.03
CA GLU A 67 -30.34 6.06 -32.71
C GLU A 67 -30.57 6.17 -31.21
N LEU A 68 -30.05 5.22 -30.47
CA LEU A 68 -30.07 5.23 -29.00
C LEU A 68 -29.30 6.45 -28.44
N ALA A 69 -28.15 6.80 -29.02
CA ALA A 69 -27.37 7.96 -28.59
C ALA A 69 -28.12 9.28 -28.76
N ILE A 70 -28.89 9.44 -29.85
CA ILE A 70 -29.72 10.62 -30.07
C ILE A 70 -30.85 10.73 -29.01
N LEU A 71 -31.50 9.60 -28.70
CA LEU A 71 -32.52 9.56 -27.65
C LEU A 71 -31.94 9.83 -26.26
N MET A 72 -30.79 9.26 -25.97
CA MET A 72 -30.07 9.51 -24.73
C MET A 72 -29.67 10.98 -24.60
N LYS A 73 -29.06 11.56 -25.64
CA LYS A 73 -28.67 12.96 -25.68
C LYS A 73 -29.83 13.88 -25.34
N SER A 74 -31.00 13.76 -26.00
CA SER A 74 -32.13 14.62 -25.75
C SER A 74 -32.74 14.51 -24.34
N ASN A 75 -32.45 13.44 -23.62
CA ASN A 75 -32.82 13.28 -22.22
C ASN A 75 -31.74 13.74 -21.25
N LEU A 76 -30.46 13.56 -21.59
CA LEU A 76 -29.35 14.08 -20.83
C LEU A 76 -29.29 15.62 -20.83
N GLU A 77 -29.59 16.26 -21.96
CA GLU A 77 -29.67 17.73 -22.10
C GLU A 77 -30.71 18.39 -21.18
N LYS A 78 -31.58 17.63 -20.54
CA LYS A 78 -32.52 18.14 -19.54
C LYS A 78 -31.96 18.26 -18.14
N LEU A 79 -30.72 17.83 -17.94
CA LEU A 79 -30.02 17.92 -16.67
C LEU A 79 -29.22 19.23 -16.60
N ASP A 80 -29.46 20.01 -15.58
CA ASP A 80 -28.84 21.35 -15.39
C ASP A 80 -27.33 21.33 -15.18
N CYS A 81 -26.73 20.14 -14.93
CA CYS A 81 -25.30 20.01 -14.73
C CYS A 81 -24.48 19.82 -16.02
N PHE A 82 -25.13 19.76 -17.19
CA PHE A 82 -24.49 19.55 -18.49
C PHE A 82 -24.59 20.80 -19.37
N ASP A 83 -23.42 21.32 -19.80
CA ASP A 83 -23.31 22.49 -20.69
C ASP A 83 -23.35 22.10 -22.17
N GLY A 84 -22.97 20.90 -22.53
CA GLY A 84 -22.98 20.42 -23.90
C GLY A 84 -22.83 18.92 -24.03
N ILE A 85 -23.51 18.34 -25.00
CA ILE A 85 -23.47 16.91 -25.29
C ILE A 85 -23.24 16.70 -26.77
N SER A 86 -22.19 15.99 -27.13
CA SER A 86 -21.88 15.54 -28.48
C SER A 86 -21.99 14.03 -28.65
N ILE A 87 -22.21 13.59 -29.87
CA ILE A 87 -22.21 12.16 -30.23
C ILE A 87 -21.10 11.96 -31.23
N GLU A 88 -20.15 11.11 -30.87
CA GLU A 88 -18.98 10.82 -31.69
C GLU A 88 -18.99 9.38 -32.20
N GLY A 89 -18.46 9.21 -33.39
CA GLY A 89 -18.33 7.91 -34.03
C GLY A 89 -19.66 7.15 -34.10
N PRO A 90 -19.68 5.84 -33.78
CA PRO A 90 -20.90 5.01 -33.92
C PRO A 90 -21.90 5.18 -32.77
N GLY A 91 -21.60 6.00 -31.75
CA GLY A 91 -22.54 6.23 -30.63
C GLY A 91 -21.86 6.43 -29.25
N PHE A 92 -20.66 6.96 -29.21
CA PHE A 92 -20.09 7.53 -27.99
C PHE A 92 -20.81 8.81 -27.62
N ILE A 93 -21.11 9.01 -26.37
CA ILE A 93 -21.67 10.26 -25.85
C ILE A 93 -20.58 10.96 -25.04
N ASN A 94 -20.26 12.18 -25.44
CA ASN A 94 -19.32 13.06 -24.77
C ASN A 94 -20.07 14.23 -24.14
N ILE A 95 -19.72 14.60 -22.93
CA ILE A 95 -20.45 15.55 -22.11
C ILE A 95 -19.50 16.60 -21.54
N ASN A 96 -19.84 17.87 -21.69
CA ASN A 96 -19.25 18.98 -20.97
C ASN A 96 -20.08 19.26 -19.71
N LEU A 97 -19.42 19.49 -18.60
CA LEU A 97 -20.05 19.85 -17.33
C LEU A 97 -20.13 21.36 -17.17
N GLU A 98 -21.24 21.83 -16.61
CA GLU A 98 -21.40 23.22 -16.24
C GLU A 98 -20.32 23.68 -15.23
N ASN A 99 -19.87 24.92 -15.36
CA ASN A 99 -18.92 25.52 -14.42
C ASN A 99 -19.40 25.50 -12.97
N SER A 100 -20.72 25.61 -12.79
CA SER A 100 -21.37 25.51 -11.47
C SER A 100 -21.09 24.18 -10.78
N PHE A 101 -21.05 23.07 -11.53
CA PHE A 101 -20.69 21.75 -11.00
C PHE A 101 -19.27 21.75 -10.43
N TRP A 102 -18.31 22.33 -11.15
CA TRP A 102 -16.91 22.39 -10.69
C TRP A 102 -16.77 23.29 -9.46
N HIS A 103 -17.47 24.43 -9.41
CA HIS A 103 -17.49 25.28 -8.22
C HIS A 103 -18.04 24.55 -6.99
N GLU A 104 -19.10 23.75 -7.16
CA GLU A 104 -19.62 22.92 -6.07
C GLU A 104 -18.60 21.85 -5.61
N GLN A 105 -17.85 21.23 -6.55
CA GLN A 105 -16.82 20.27 -6.16
C GLN A 105 -15.72 20.95 -5.33
N ILE A 106 -15.29 22.18 -5.69
CA ILE A 106 -14.32 22.95 -4.89
C ILE A 106 -14.85 23.19 -3.47
N LEU A 107 -16.11 23.60 -3.33
CA LEU A 107 -16.73 23.79 -2.02
C LEU A 107 -16.80 22.49 -1.21
N LYS A 108 -17.08 21.34 -1.86
CA LYS A 108 -17.05 20.02 -1.22
C LYS A 108 -15.62 19.65 -0.75
N ILE A 109 -14.60 19.91 -1.58
CA ILE A 109 -13.20 19.68 -1.23
C ILE A 109 -12.82 20.51 0.02
N LEU A 110 -13.15 21.81 0.00
CA LEU A 110 -12.86 22.71 1.12
C LEU A 110 -13.55 22.28 2.42
N LYS A 111 -14.79 21.79 2.32
CA LYS A 111 -15.58 21.30 3.47
C LYS A 111 -15.04 19.98 4.01
N LEU A 112 -14.70 19.04 3.14
CA LEU A 112 -14.28 17.68 3.52
C LEU A 112 -12.79 17.60 3.86
N LYS A 113 -11.97 18.53 3.34
CA LYS A 113 -10.51 18.58 3.59
C LYS A 113 -9.87 17.21 3.35
N SER A 114 -9.14 16.68 4.33
CA SER A 114 -8.48 15.37 4.26
C SER A 114 -9.44 14.16 4.17
N LYS A 115 -10.73 14.38 4.31
CA LYS A 115 -11.75 13.34 4.12
C LYS A 115 -12.27 13.26 2.67
N PHE A 116 -11.91 14.24 1.82
CA PHE A 116 -12.30 14.18 0.41
C PHE A 116 -11.64 12.99 -0.29
N GLY A 117 -12.40 12.27 -1.10
CA GLY A 117 -11.96 11.05 -1.78
C GLY A 117 -12.02 9.77 -0.94
N ARG A 118 -12.34 9.84 0.36
CA ARG A 118 -12.53 8.63 1.16
C ARG A 118 -13.76 7.85 0.73
N SER A 119 -13.64 6.53 0.81
CA SER A 119 -14.69 5.56 0.53
C SER A 119 -14.82 4.59 1.69
N GLU A 120 -16.00 4.02 1.86
CA GLU A 120 -16.30 3.01 2.87
C GLU A 120 -16.58 1.64 2.25
N ILE A 121 -16.17 1.43 0.98
CA ILE A 121 -16.44 0.19 0.23
C ILE A 121 -15.90 -1.04 0.97
N PHE A 122 -14.75 -0.91 1.65
CA PHE A 122 -14.08 -1.98 2.38
C PHE A 122 -14.13 -1.77 3.90
N LEU A 123 -15.13 -1.04 4.39
CA LEU A 123 -15.30 -0.82 5.82
C LEU A 123 -15.38 -2.16 6.57
N ASN A 124 -14.72 -2.24 7.73
CA ASN A 124 -14.60 -3.45 8.58
C ASN A 124 -13.76 -4.60 8.01
N ASN A 125 -13.09 -4.42 6.86
CA ASN A 125 -12.11 -5.38 6.39
C ASN A 125 -10.73 -5.03 6.95
N ASN A 126 -10.08 -6.00 7.58
CA ASN A 126 -8.71 -5.86 8.09
C ASN A 126 -7.72 -6.30 7.02
N ILE A 127 -6.62 -5.56 6.88
CA ILE A 127 -5.52 -5.91 6.01
C ILE A 127 -4.19 -5.62 6.71
N ASN A 128 -3.25 -6.51 6.57
CA ASN A 128 -1.88 -6.33 7.02
C ASN A 128 -0.98 -6.06 5.81
N VAL A 129 -0.18 -4.99 5.89
CA VAL A 129 0.79 -4.62 4.86
C VAL A 129 2.16 -4.65 5.50
N GLU A 130 2.94 -5.68 5.19
CA GLU A 130 4.33 -5.81 5.59
C GLU A 130 5.23 -5.16 4.54
N PHE A 131 6.13 -4.28 4.99
CA PHE A 131 7.09 -3.64 4.10
C PHE A 131 8.34 -3.15 4.84
N VAL A 132 9.39 -2.81 4.09
CA VAL A 132 10.77 -2.59 4.54
C VAL A 132 11.39 -3.88 5.03
N SER A 133 11.05 -4.35 6.22
CA SER A 133 11.50 -5.60 6.86
C SER A 133 12.99 -5.89 6.64
N ALA A 134 13.82 -4.82 6.70
CA ALA A 134 15.27 -4.91 6.52
C ALA A 134 15.89 -5.56 7.74
N ASN A 135 16.92 -6.43 7.54
CA ASN A 135 17.66 -7.03 8.62
C ASN A 135 18.34 -5.94 9.45
N PRO A 136 18.31 -6.00 10.79
CA PRO A 136 18.93 -5.02 11.67
C PRO A 136 20.46 -5.23 11.75
N THR A 137 21.11 -5.38 10.60
CA THR A 137 22.56 -5.58 10.46
C THR A 137 23.27 -4.36 9.89
N GLY A 138 22.55 -3.29 9.59
CA GLY A 138 23.09 -2.04 9.08
C GLY A 138 22.05 -0.97 8.83
N PRO A 139 22.47 0.22 8.39
CA PRO A 139 21.57 1.33 8.06
C PRO A 139 20.72 1.03 6.81
N LEU A 140 19.59 1.73 6.68
CA LEU A 140 18.78 1.68 5.46
C LEU A 140 19.55 2.27 4.28
N HIS A 141 19.28 1.74 3.10
CA HIS A 141 19.81 2.26 1.84
C HIS A 141 18.66 2.54 0.86
N VAL A 142 18.96 3.16 -0.29
CA VAL A 142 17.95 3.60 -1.27
C VAL A 142 16.99 2.50 -1.72
N GLY A 143 17.44 1.24 -1.79
CA GLY A 143 16.58 0.10 -2.11
C GLY A 143 15.49 -0.14 -1.06
N HIS A 144 15.83 -0.02 0.22
CA HIS A 144 14.87 -0.10 1.33
C HIS A 144 13.89 1.08 1.31
N VAL A 145 14.37 2.31 1.03
CA VAL A 145 13.54 3.52 0.95
C VAL A 145 12.49 3.40 -0.13
N ARG A 146 12.83 2.83 -1.29
CA ARG A 146 11.85 2.56 -2.35
C ARG A 146 10.71 1.67 -1.85
N GLY A 147 11.03 0.57 -1.19
CA GLY A 147 10.04 -0.33 -0.59
C GLY A 147 9.20 0.37 0.49
N ALA A 148 9.84 1.20 1.31
CA ALA A 148 9.19 1.96 2.36
C ALA A 148 8.13 2.92 1.81
N VAL A 149 8.47 3.70 0.78
CA VAL A 149 7.54 4.65 0.16
C VAL A 149 6.37 3.93 -0.52
N ILE A 150 6.64 2.84 -1.26
CA ILE A 150 5.58 2.07 -1.92
C ILE A 150 4.63 1.46 -0.89
N GLY A 151 5.14 0.85 0.18
CA GLY A 151 4.32 0.23 1.23
C GLY A 151 3.48 1.24 1.99
N ASP A 152 4.05 2.41 2.30
CA ASP A 152 3.32 3.48 2.98
C ASP A 152 2.21 4.07 2.11
N VAL A 153 2.50 4.39 0.84
CA VAL A 153 1.49 4.91 -0.10
C VAL A 153 0.37 3.90 -0.31
N LEU A 154 0.70 2.61 -0.52
CA LEU A 154 -0.29 1.54 -0.63
C LEU A 154 -1.18 1.48 0.62
N SER A 155 -0.58 1.49 1.81
CA SER A 155 -1.30 1.48 3.09
C SER A 155 -2.25 2.68 3.21
N ASN A 156 -1.81 3.87 2.80
CA ASN A 156 -2.61 5.08 2.85
C ASN A 156 -3.78 5.03 1.84
N ILE A 157 -3.58 4.49 0.63
CA ILE A 157 -4.65 4.27 -0.35
C ILE A 157 -5.67 3.28 0.18
N LEU A 158 -5.23 2.16 0.75
CA LEU A 158 -6.12 1.16 1.35
C LEU A 158 -6.94 1.75 2.52
N LYS A 159 -6.33 2.57 3.38
CA LYS A 159 -7.06 3.33 4.43
C LYS A 159 -8.10 4.27 3.82
N MET A 160 -7.79 4.92 2.70
CA MET A 160 -8.73 5.83 2.02
C MET A 160 -9.96 5.12 1.46
N VAL A 161 -9.85 3.87 1.04
CA VAL A 161 -10.99 3.09 0.53
C VAL A 161 -11.72 2.28 1.63
N GLY A 162 -11.32 2.43 2.89
CA GLY A 162 -12.08 1.95 4.04
C GLY A 162 -11.47 0.76 4.80
N TYR A 163 -10.34 0.21 4.35
CA TYR A 163 -9.69 -0.87 5.10
C TYR A 163 -9.16 -0.40 6.46
N ASN A 164 -9.24 -1.27 7.45
CA ASN A 164 -8.47 -1.16 8.68
C ASN A 164 -7.08 -1.76 8.43
N VAL A 165 -6.10 -0.88 8.16
CA VAL A 165 -4.75 -1.27 7.75
C VAL A 165 -3.81 -1.30 8.94
N THR A 166 -3.09 -2.41 9.11
CA THR A 166 -1.94 -2.55 9.99
C THR A 166 -0.67 -2.52 9.15
N LYS A 167 0.23 -1.55 9.38
CA LYS A 167 1.56 -1.50 8.79
C LYS A 167 2.50 -2.32 9.66
N GLU A 168 3.12 -3.35 9.11
CA GLU A 168 3.98 -4.27 9.84
C GLU A 168 5.41 -4.24 9.33
N TYR A 169 6.34 -4.27 10.27
CA TYR A 169 7.77 -4.48 10.04
C TYR A 169 8.17 -5.81 10.66
N TYR A 170 8.64 -6.76 9.86
CA TYR A 170 9.19 -8.01 10.36
C TYR A 170 10.67 -7.84 10.68
N ILE A 171 11.04 -8.15 11.92
CA ILE A 171 12.43 -8.04 12.41
C ILE A 171 13.06 -9.42 12.32
N ASN A 172 14.02 -9.58 11.43
CA ASN A 172 14.87 -10.77 11.37
C ASN A 172 16.01 -10.62 12.42
N ASP A 173 15.68 -10.84 13.69
CA ASP A 173 16.56 -10.71 14.85
C ASP A 173 17.08 -12.06 15.39
N ALA A 174 16.95 -13.12 14.58
CA ALA A 174 17.45 -14.45 14.84
C ALA A 174 18.46 -14.89 13.75
N GLY A 175 19.21 -15.96 14.04
CA GLY A 175 20.10 -16.60 13.08
C GLY A 175 21.51 -16.01 12.97
N ASN A 176 22.31 -16.61 12.09
CA ASN A 176 23.75 -16.41 11.98
C ASN A 176 24.18 -14.97 11.63
N GLN A 177 23.37 -14.20 10.90
CA GLN A 177 23.69 -12.81 10.53
C GLN A 177 23.83 -11.90 11.77
N ILE A 178 23.07 -12.18 12.81
CA ILE A 178 23.11 -11.42 14.05
C ILE A 178 24.37 -11.79 14.87
N ASP A 179 24.82 -13.05 14.82
CA ASP A 179 26.05 -13.47 15.44
C ASP A 179 27.27 -12.83 14.78
N VAL A 180 27.27 -12.77 13.44
CA VAL A 180 28.30 -12.05 12.66
C VAL A 180 28.29 -10.55 12.98
N LEU A 181 27.11 -9.92 13.13
CA LEU A 181 27.01 -8.53 13.57
C LEU A 181 27.66 -8.31 14.94
N ALA A 182 27.29 -9.13 15.93
CA ALA A 182 27.84 -9.03 17.28
C ALA A 182 29.38 -9.19 17.31
N GLY A 183 29.88 -10.13 16.53
CA GLY A 183 31.32 -10.32 16.37
C GLY A 183 32.01 -9.12 15.70
N SER A 184 31.37 -8.54 14.68
CA SER A 184 31.90 -7.35 13.99
C SER A 184 31.95 -6.13 14.94
N VAL A 185 30.93 -5.95 15.75
CA VAL A 185 30.85 -4.88 16.76
C VAL A 185 31.88 -5.11 17.84
N TYR A 186 32.06 -6.36 18.30
CA TYR A 186 33.10 -6.70 19.30
C TYR A 186 34.49 -6.31 18.82
N ILE A 187 34.84 -6.60 17.57
CA ILE A 187 36.14 -6.22 16.99
C ILE A 187 36.33 -4.68 17.02
N ARG A 188 35.31 -3.92 16.62
CA ARG A 188 35.37 -2.43 16.66
C ARG A 188 35.41 -1.88 18.08
N TYR A 189 34.76 -2.54 19.02
CA TYR A 189 34.78 -2.19 20.44
C TYR A 189 36.17 -2.45 21.05
N GLU A 190 36.80 -3.58 20.75
CA GLU A 190 38.18 -3.92 21.16
C GLU A 190 39.17 -2.93 20.55
N GLU A 191 39.07 -2.60 19.26
CA GLU A 191 39.89 -1.60 18.57
C GLU A 191 39.83 -0.23 19.28
N LEU A 192 38.59 0.19 19.66
CA LEU A 192 38.37 1.46 20.35
C LEU A 192 39.09 1.55 21.69
N ILE A 193 39.10 0.46 22.45
CA ILE A 193 39.68 0.41 23.81
C ILE A 193 41.20 0.22 23.77
N THR A 194 41.65 -0.75 22.97
CA THR A 194 43.10 -1.11 22.91
C THR A 194 43.88 -0.14 22.03
N LYS A 195 43.22 0.66 21.20
CA LYS A 195 43.80 1.53 20.17
C LYS A 195 44.66 0.79 19.13
N ASN A 196 44.55 -0.52 19.08
CA ASN A 196 45.22 -1.37 18.10
C ASN A 196 44.27 -1.58 16.94
N LYS A 197 44.65 -1.20 15.71
CA LYS A 197 43.84 -1.42 14.53
C LYS A 197 43.70 -2.93 14.28
N ALA A 198 42.47 -3.41 14.26
CA ALA A 198 42.16 -4.80 13.96
C ALA A 198 41.81 -4.97 12.47
N GLU A 199 42.32 -6.06 11.89
CA GLU A 199 41.80 -6.49 10.58
C GLU A 199 40.45 -7.16 10.77
N ILE A 200 39.48 -6.79 9.93
CA ILE A 200 38.16 -7.40 9.95
C ILE A 200 38.23 -8.69 9.13
N PRO A 201 37.97 -9.85 9.74
CA PRO A 201 38.03 -11.12 9.03
C PRO A 201 36.97 -11.19 7.90
N ASP A 202 37.26 -12.02 6.89
CA ASP A 202 36.29 -12.33 5.84
C ASP A 202 34.98 -12.86 6.44
N GLY A 203 33.87 -12.37 5.91
CA GLY A 203 32.53 -12.74 6.36
C GLY A 203 31.95 -11.86 7.49
N TYR A 204 32.77 -10.95 8.07
CA TYR A 204 32.29 -9.96 9.04
C TYR A 204 31.92 -8.63 8.35
N TYR A 205 31.10 -7.83 9.02
CA TYR A 205 30.67 -6.54 8.47
C TYR A 205 31.80 -5.50 8.60
N PRO A 206 32.24 -4.87 7.48
CA PRO A 206 33.32 -3.89 7.53
C PRO A 206 32.84 -2.44 7.72
N GLY A 207 31.54 -2.18 7.76
CA GLY A 207 30.94 -0.85 7.63
C GLY A 207 31.35 0.13 8.74
N GLU A 208 31.52 1.42 8.37
CA GLU A 208 31.91 2.49 9.31
C GLU A 208 30.84 2.76 10.38
N TYR A 209 29.57 2.43 10.11
CA TYR A 209 28.48 2.57 11.08
C TYR A 209 28.73 1.77 12.36
N LEU A 210 29.49 0.67 12.28
CA LEU A 210 29.89 -0.14 13.45
C LEU A 210 30.78 0.63 14.41
N ILE A 211 31.56 1.61 13.94
CA ILE A 211 32.42 2.44 14.79
C ILE A 211 31.55 3.30 15.73
N GLN A 212 30.46 3.86 15.22
CA GLN A 212 29.53 4.65 16.04
C GLN A 212 28.78 3.76 17.03
N LEU A 213 28.36 2.57 16.58
CA LEU A 213 27.72 1.57 17.43
C LEU A 213 28.68 1.12 18.55
N ALA A 214 29.95 0.83 18.24
CA ALA A 214 30.96 0.47 19.23
C ALA A 214 31.21 1.60 20.24
N LYS A 215 31.23 2.86 19.82
CA LYS A 215 31.30 4.01 20.72
C LYS A 215 30.14 4.07 21.68
N SER A 216 28.92 3.95 21.15
CA SER A 216 27.69 3.94 21.97
C SER A 216 27.68 2.77 22.96
N LEU A 217 28.20 1.62 22.56
CA LEU A 217 28.38 0.47 23.45
C LEU A 217 29.42 0.76 24.57
N TYR A 218 30.55 1.42 24.22
CA TYR A 218 31.52 1.86 25.18
C TYR A 218 31.01 2.88 26.19
N ASP A 219 30.18 3.82 25.72
CA ASP A 219 29.57 4.82 26.59
C ASP A 219 28.67 4.19 27.68
N VAL A 220 28.10 3.00 27.40
CA VAL A 220 27.24 2.27 28.35
C VAL A 220 28.03 1.31 29.23
N TYR A 221 28.98 0.58 28.68
CA TYR A 221 29.65 -0.56 29.36
C TYR A 221 31.13 -0.32 29.71
N GLY A 222 31.73 0.82 29.27
CA GLY A 222 33.18 1.09 29.46
C GLY A 222 34.01 0.00 28.81
N ASP A 223 34.95 -0.60 29.56
CA ASP A 223 35.82 -1.70 29.15
C ASP A 223 35.35 -3.09 29.66
N SER A 224 34.24 -3.13 30.38
CA SER A 224 33.77 -4.32 31.10
C SER A 224 33.51 -5.54 30.20
N LEU A 225 33.13 -5.32 28.93
CA LEU A 225 32.83 -6.41 28.01
C LEU A 225 34.10 -7.10 27.45
N LEU A 226 35.26 -6.47 27.55
CA LEU A 226 36.54 -7.13 27.23
C LEU A 226 37.07 -7.97 28.41
N ASN A 227 36.82 -7.52 29.64
CA ASN A 227 37.32 -8.13 30.85
C ASN A 227 36.47 -9.28 31.40
N GLY A 228 35.26 -9.46 30.80
CA GLY A 228 34.27 -10.45 31.19
C GLY A 228 34.33 -11.78 30.44
N ASP A 229 33.36 -12.62 30.71
CA ASP A 229 33.11 -13.84 29.92
C ASP A 229 32.71 -13.46 28.48
N LYS A 230 33.53 -13.88 27.51
CA LYS A 230 33.35 -13.52 26.10
C LYS A 230 32.00 -13.92 25.54
N PHE A 231 31.44 -15.07 25.94
CA PHE A 231 30.14 -15.52 25.47
C PHE A 231 29.01 -14.60 25.97
N LYS A 232 29.05 -14.26 27.27
CA LYS A 232 28.09 -13.33 27.86
C LYS A 232 28.19 -11.93 27.26
N SER A 233 29.44 -11.48 27.01
CA SER A 233 29.68 -10.19 26.36
C SER A 233 29.13 -10.15 24.96
N LEU A 234 29.27 -11.18 24.14
CA LEU A 234 28.69 -11.26 22.80
C LEU A 234 27.18 -11.26 22.83
N GLU A 235 26.53 -11.93 23.77
CA GLU A 235 25.08 -11.89 23.92
C GLU A 235 24.55 -10.47 24.27
N LEU A 236 25.26 -9.74 25.13
CA LEU A 236 24.95 -8.35 25.45
C LEU A 236 25.13 -7.43 24.22
N ILE A 237 26.26 -7.60 23.52
CA ILE A 237 26.58 -6.84 22.30
C ILE A 237 25.50 -7.11 21.22
N LYS A 238 25.11 -8.37 21.03
CA LYS A 238 24.05 -8.76 20.12
C LYS A 238 22.76 -7.98 20.40
N LYS A 239 22.25 -8.05 21.62
CA LYS A 239 21.03 -7.37 22.04
C LYS A 239 21.12 -5.85 21.84
N PHE A 240 22.23 -5.25 22.29
CA PHE A 240 22.46 -3.82 22.14
C PHE A 240 22.51 -3.40 20.68
N SER A 241 23.22 -4.16 19.84
CA SER A 241 23.39 -3.83 18.42
C SER A 241 22.07 -3.86 17.64
N ILE A 242 21.24 -4.87 17.90
CA ILE A 242 19.91 -4.97 17.29
C ILE A 242 19.07 -3.77 17.67
N GLU A 243 19.00 -3.44 18.96
CA GLU A 243 18.19 -2.31 19.46
C GLU A 243 18.67 -0.97 18.91
N TYR A 244 19.99 -0.76 18.88
CA TYR A 244 20.61 0.44 18.32
C TYR A 244 20.26 0.63 16.84
N LEU A 245 20.43 -0.40 16.02
CA LEU A 245 20.17 -0.34 14.59
C LEU A 245 18.68 -0.23 14.29
N LEU A 246 17.82 -0.92 15.02
CA LEU A 246 16.38 -0.76 14.89
C LEU A 246 15.91 0.66 15.24
N ASN A 247 16.52 1.29 16.23
CA ASN A 247 16.19 2.68 16.55
C ASN A 247 16.62 3.63 15.43
N GLN A 248 17.79 3.41 14.82
CA GLN A 248 18.20 4.16 13.63
C GLN A 248 17.22 3.95 12.47
N ILE A 249 16.82 2.72 12.20
CA ILE A 249 15.82 2.41 11.16
C ILE A 249 14.50 3.15 11.44
N ARG A 250 14.00 3.14 12.66
CA ARG A 250 12.78 3.88 13.05
C ARG A 250 12.91 5.38 12.82
N GLU A 251 14.04 5.97 13.22
CA GLU A 251 14.29 7.40 13.00
C GLU A 251 14.40 7.74 11.50
N ASP A 252 15.01 6.88 10.70
CA ASP A 252 15.09 7.09 9.25
C ASP A 252 13.71 6.98 8.57
N LEU A 253 12.89 6.01 8.96
CA LEU A 253 11.51 5.90 8.49
C LEU A 253 10.69 7.12 8.91
N LYS A 254 10.86 7.59 10.14
CA LYS A 254 10.17 8.78 10.65
C LYS A 254 10.54 10.05 9.88
N LYS A 255 11.79 10.21 9.43
CA LYS A 255 12.21 11.31 8.53
C LYS A 255 11.45 11.29 7.20
N LEU A 256 11.01 10.12 6.75
CA LEU A 256 10.14 9.93 5.59
C LEU A 256 8.65 10.04 5.92
N ASN A 257 8.29 10.38 7.16
CA ASN A 257 6.93 10.40 7.68
C ASN A 257 6.24 9.02 7.61
N ILE A 258 7.01 7.96 7.79
CA ILE A 258 6.54 6.57 7.80
C ILE A 258 6.63 6.04 9.22
N GLU A 259 5.48 5.60 9.76
CA GLU A 259 5.39 4.95 11.07
C GLU A 259 4.75 3.57 10.89
N MET A 260 5.35 2.55 11.55
CA MET A 260 4.82 1.19 11.57
C MET A 260 3.90 1.00 12.77
N ASP A 261 2.78 0.33 12.56
CA ASP A 261 1.83 0.00 13.63
C ASP A 261 2.32 -1.19 14.47
N ARG A 262 3.12 -2.09 13.86
CA ARG A 262 3.63 -3.32 14.49
C ARG A 262 5.07 -3.61 14.08
N TYR A 263 5.84 -4.10 15.05
CA TYR A 263 7.15 -4.70 14.84
C TYR A 263 7.09 -6.15 15.34
N SER A 264 7.23 -7.12 14.43
CA SER A 264 7.16 -8.56 14.73
C SER A 264 8.56 -9.16 14.74
N SER A 265 9.00 -9.68 15.88
CA SER A 265 10.31 -10.29 16.07
C SER A 265 10.29 -11.77 15.71
N GLU A 266 11.19 -12.22 14.83
CA GLU A 266 11.39 -13.63 14.52
C GLU A 266 11.81 -14.43 15.75
N LYS A 267 12.74 -13.89 16.53
CA LYS A 267 13.20 -14.49 17.79
C LYS A 267 12.02 -14.80 18.73
N LYS A 268 11.09 -13.87 18.85
CA LYS A 268 9.90 -14.05 19.68
C LYS A 268 8.99 -15.17 19.16
N LEU A 269 8.82 -15.31 17.84
CA LEU A 269 8.03 -16.39 17.25
C LEU A 269 8.61 -17.76 17.54
N VAL A 270 9.94 -17.86 17.59
CA VAL A 270 10.65 -19.10 18.00
C VAL A 270 10.47 -19.35 19.50
N GLU A 271 10.72 -18.34 20.35
CA GLU A 271 10.60 -18.44 21.81
C GLU A 271 9.18 -18.81 22.26
N ASP A 272 8.14 -18.30 21.59
CA ASP A 272 6.73 -18.60 21.86
C ASP A 272 6.26 -19.95 21.30
N LEU A 273 7.15 -20.72 20.66
CA LEU A 273 6.86 -21.99 19.97
C LEU A 273 5.78 -21.83 18.86
N SER A 274 5.65 -20.65 18.30
CA SER A 274 4.65 -20.36 17.25
C SER A 274 4.98 -21.09 15.95
N VAL A 275 6.27 -21.24 15.64
CA VAL A 275 6.75 -21.98 14.47
C VAL A 275 6.39 -23.46 14.60
N GLU A 276 6.71 -24.09 15.71
CA GLU A 276 6.43 -25.49 16.00
C GLU A 276 4.91 -25.80 15.99
N LYS A 277 4.12 -24.93 16.59
CA LYS A 277 2.65 -25.05 16.57
C LYS A 277 2.10 -24.99 15.15
N THR A 278 2.60 -24.07 14.33
CA THR A 278 2.18 -23.93 12.93
C THR A 278 2.55 -25.17 12.12
N ILE A 279 3.77 -25.69 12.28
CA ILE A 279 4.22 -26.93 11.63
C ILE A 279 3.29 -28.11 12.02
N GLN A 280 3.00 -28.24 13.31
CA GLN A 280 2.10 -29.31 13.78
C GLN A 280 0.68 -29.18 13.21
N GLU A 281 0.16 -27.95 13.05
CA GLU A 281 -1.15 -27.73 12.43
C GLU A 281 -1.15 -28.09 10.94
N LEU A 282 -0.09 -27.73 10.21
CA LEU A 282 0.06 -28.04 8.81
C LEU A 282 0.21 -29.56 8.59
N ASP A 283 0.97 -30.23 9.45
CA ASP A 283 1.13 -31.70 9.42
C ASP A 283 -0.22 -32.42 9.64
N LYS A 284 -0.97 -32.01 10.68
CA LYS A 284 -2.33 -32.54 10.93
C LYS A 284 -3.29 -32.37 9.75
N LYS A 285 -3.10 -31.31 8.96
CA LYS A 285 -3.89 -31.05 7.75
C LYS A 285 -3.37 -31.75 6.50
N GLY A 286 -2.25 -32.48 6.59
CA GLY A 286 -1.61 -33.16 5.46
C GLY A 286 -1.05 -32.18 4.40
N LEU A 287 -0.68 -30.95 4.82
CA LEU A 287 -0.21 -29.89 3.93
C LEU A 287 1.31 -29.83 3.83
N ILE A 288 2.04 -30.63 4.62
CA ILE A 288 3.50 -30.73 4.59
C ILE A 288 3.93 -32.18 4.47
N TYR A 289 5.12 -32.40 3.95
CA TYR A 289 5.73 -33.72 3.84
C TYR A 289 7.24 -33.63 4.12
N ILE A 290 7.85 -34.74 4.49
CA ILE A 290 9.30 -34.83 4.64
C ILE A 290 9.88 -34.95 3.23
N GLY A 291 10.56 -33.88 2.78
CA GLY A 291 11.30 -33.86 1.51
C GLY A 291 12.60 -34.69 1.62
N VAL A 292 13.03 -35.26 0.50
CA VAL A 292 14.31 -35.97 0.35
C VAL A 292 15.33 -35.00 -0.22
#